data_3fd4c38905948998f323bd31bdb0710d
#
_entry.id   3fd4c38905948998f323bd31bdb0710d
#
_cell.length_a   1.000
_cell.length_b   1.000
_cell.length_c   1.000
_cell.angle_alpha   90.00
_cell.angle_beta   90.00
_cell.angle_gamma   90.00
#
_symmetry.space_group_name_H-M   'P 1'
#
loop_
_entity.id
_entity.type
_entity.pdbx_description
1 polymer ?
#
loop_
_entity_poly.entity_id
_entity_poly.type
_entity_poly.pdbx_seq_one_letter_code
_entity_poly.pdbx_strand_id
1 'polypeptide(L)'
;VLIDSKQSELNRAEAAIEQGRQYGDEAAVKIPRAVVTYKTENGPVEYSDMELSHRIFDGHFRAGRVDDKPITENDQYRALRNCTPADMSALLNTAPAALLFGAWDSTRKSNQVRLRSALVGEIIGVLADQEPGAEHRQARRGGARVDAVAASVKLAPKDMESLVNDQEAELSPGNVGARRNEIKKAKADARISASTLGLGSIPPSLEETGAVACRRIIRSWVLSLATLRQLRFGTDEKKNVAARALLAALGLNAIARAERELYIRANCDLIESAAPVVTLDQRFGEKKTFAPLTVKQADQLLLEAIKKAKEVGVADWNGQTFNVEGNPSIIANATAEDAE
;
A
#
# COMPACT_ATOMS: atom_id res chain seq x y z
N VAL A 1 -4.26 -18.84 9.69
CA VAL A 1 -4.48 -17.44 10.10
C VAL A 1 -3.77 -16.53 9.11
N LEU A 2 -4.39 -15.43 8.73
CA LEU A 2 -3.75 -14.38 7.92
C LEU A 2 -2.93 -13.48 8.86
N ILE A 3 -1.62 -13.40 8.61
CA ILE A 3 -0.70 -12.53 9.35
C ILE A 3 -0.54 -11.22 8.61
N ASP A 4 -0.36 -11.28 7.29
CA ASP A 4 -0.31 -10.11 6.45
C ASP A 4 -1.06 -10.33 5.13
N SER A 5 -1.86 -9.34 4.73
CA SER A 5 -2.77 -9.47 3.61
C SER A 5 -2.06 -9.23 2.27
N LYS A 6 -2.69 -9.71 1.19
CA LYS A 6 -2.22 -9.50 -0.18
C LYS A 6 -2.04 -8.02 -0.50
N GLN A 7 -2.92 -7.18 0.00
CA GLN A 7 -2.83 -5.73 -0.22
C GLN A 7 -1.65 -5.13 0.54
N SER A 8 -1.46 -5.53 1.79
CA SER A 8 -0.35 -5.03 2.63
C SER A 8 1.02 -5.43 2.06
N GLU A 9 1.17 -6.69 1.59
CA GLU A 9 2.40 -7.14 0.95
C GLU A 9 2.69 -6.38 -0.35
N LEU A 10 1.68 -6.07 -1.15
CA LEU A 10 1.86 -5.26 -2.36
C LEU A 10 2.28 -3.82 -2.02
N ASN A 11 1.65 -3.20 -1.02
CA ASN A 11 2.04 -1.87 -0.56
C ASN A 11 3.52 -1.82 -0.10
N ARG A 12 4.02 -2.89 0.54
CA ARG A 12 5.44 -3.00 0.88
C ARG A 12 6.34 -3.10 -0.35
N ALA A 13 5.91 -3.86 -1.35
CA ALA A 13 6.67 -3.97 -2.60
C ALA A 13 6.74 -2.62 -3.33
N GLU A 14 5.65 -1.86 -3.35
CA GLU A 14 5.60 -0.51 -3.89
C GLU A 14 6.48 0.46 -3.09
N ALA A 15 6.36 0.44 -1.76
CA ALA A 15 7.20 1.25 -0.88
C ALA A 15 8.70 0.93 -1.03
N ALA A 16 9.06 -0.33 -1.25
CA ALA A 16 10.45 -0.73 -1.48
C ALA A 16 11.01 -0.22 -2.82
N ILE A 17 10.18 -0.08 -3.85
CA ILE A 17 10.57 0.57 -5.12
C ILE A 17 10.79 2.07 -4.89
N GLU A 18 9.84 2.76 -4.22
CA GLU A 18 9.97 4.19 -3.92
C GLU A 18 11.19 4.48 -3.03
N GLN A 19 11.46 3.64 -2.04
CA GLN A 19 12.69 3.72 -1.23
C GLN A 19 13.95 3.58 -2.09
N GLY A 20 13.99 2.61 -3.01
CA GLY A 20 15.10 2.47 -3.96
C GLY A 20 15.29 3.72 -4.82
N ARG A 21 14.21 4.34 -5.25
CA ARG A 21 14.24 5.62 -5.97
C ARG A 21 14.84 6.75 -5.11
N GLN A 22 14.41 6.85 -3.85
CA GLN A 22 14.94 7.86 -2.91
C GLN A 22 16.44 7.70 -2.67
N TYR A 23 16.94 6.46 -2.68
CA TYR A 23 18.36 6.16 -2.55
C TYR A 23 19.16 6.30 -3.86
N GLY A 24 18.48 6.61 -4.97
CA GLY A 24 19.10 6.79 -6.27
C GLY A 24 19.50 5.49 -6.97
N ASP A 25 18.86 4.36 -6.62
CA ASP A 25 19.10 3.08 -7.28
C ASP A 25 18.72 3.18 -8.77
N GLU A 26 19.68 2.92 -9.66
CA GLU A 26 19.55 3.18 -11.09
C GLU A 26 18.30 2.55 -11.71
N ALA A 27 17.99 1.32 -11.38
CA ALA A 27 16.82 0.63 -11.92
C ALA A 27 15.51 1.24 -11.42
N ALA A 28 15.44 1.60 -10.12
CA ALA A 28 14.25 2.18 -9.51
C ALA A 28 13.96 3.60 -10.06
N VAL A 29 14.99 4.43 -10.24
CA VAL A 29 14.80 5.79 -10.78
C VAL A 29 14.33 5.79 -12.24
N LYS A 30 14.56 4.74 -13.01
CA LYS A 30 14.12 4.62 -14.41
C LYS A 30 12.64 4.24 -14.56
N ILE A 31 11.98 3.77 -13.51
CA ILE A 31 10.56 3.40 -13.59
C ILE A 31 9.72 4.67 -13.71
N PRO A 32 8.84 4.82 -14.73
CA PRO A 32 7.91 5.94 -14.82
C PRO A 32 6.92 5.94 -13.65
N ARG A 33 6.50 7.14 -13.25
CA ARG A 33 5.47 7.31 -12.22
C ARG A 33 4.63 8.56 -12.43
N ALA A 34 3.50 8.61 -11.78
CA ALA A 34 2.74 9.84 -11.61
C ALA A 34 2.93 10.37 -10.18
N VAL A 35 2.95 11.69 -10.03
CA VAL A 35 3.07 12.35 -8.72
C VAL A 35 2.04 13.46 -8.64
N VAL A 36 1.29 13.51 -7.55
CA VAL A 36 0.43 14.64 -7.20
C VAL A 36 1.08 15.44 -6.08
N THR A 37 1.27 16.74 -6.32
CA THR A 37 1.95 17.65 -5.39
C THR A 37 0.95 18.67 -4.85
N TYR A 38 0.87 18.78 -3.53
CA TYR A 38 0.07 19.76 -2.81
C TYR A 38 0.98 20.85 -2.24
N LYS A 39 0.62 22.09 -2.48
CA LYS A 39 1.26 23.25 -1.84
C LYS A 39 0.64 23.45 -0.47
N THR A 40 1.42 23.33 0.59
CA THR A 40 0.97 23.57 1.97
C THR A 40 1.84 24.66 2.61
N GLU A 41 1.38 25.21 3.73
CA GLU A 41 2.14 26.21 4.50
C GLU A 41 3.48 25.69 5.00
N ASN A 42 3.57 24.39 5.24
CA ASN A 42 4.78 23.71 5.73
C ASN A 42 5.69 23.18 4.59
N GLY A 43 5.41 23.53 3.35
CA GLY A 43 6.11 23.06 2.15
C GLY A 43 5.26 22.11 1.31
N PRO A 44 5.80 21.61 0.19
CA PRO A 44 5.08 20.70 -0.69
C PRO A 44 4.92 19.33 -0.06
N VAL A 45 3.73 18.74 -0.23
CA VAL A 45 3.43 17.34 0.11
C VAL A 45 3.16 16.60 -1.19
N GLU A 46 3.84 15.48 -1.39
CA GLU A 46 3.78 14.70 -2.61
C GLU A 46 3.29 13.28 -2.33
N TYR A 47 2.48 12.76 -3.24
CA TYR A 47 2.11 11.34 -3.28
C TYR A 47 2.36 10.80 -4.68
N SER A 48 3.10 9.70 -4.77
CA SER A 48 3.23 8.95 -6.01
C SER A 48 2.01 8.05 -6.23
N ASP A 49 1.84 7.59 -7.47
CA ASP A 49 0.80 6.60 -7.79
C ASP A 49 0.98 5.27 -7.04
N MET A 50 2.20 4.94 -6.60
CA MET A 50 2.47 3.75 -5.78
C MET A 50 2.11 3.92 -4.29
N GLU A 51 1.88 5.13 -3.82
CA GLU A 51 1.48 5.43 -2.43
C GLU A 51 -0.03 5.55 -2.27
N LEU A 52 -0.79 5.64 -3.38
CA LEU A 52 -2.23 5.84 -3.38
C LEU A 52 -3.00 4.55 -3.69
N SER A 53 -4.09 4.32 -2.96
CA SER A 53 -4.87 3.07 -3.01
C SER A 53 -5.37 2.69 -4.40
N HIS A 54 -5.77 3.66 -5.21
CA HIS A 54 -6.24 3.46 -6.59
C HIS A 54 -5.19 3.85 -7.63
N ARG A 55 -3.95 4.08 -7.19
CA ARG A 55 -2.79 4.45 -8.02
C ARG A 55 -3.14 5.66 -8.91
N ILE A 56 -2.80 5.61 -10.20
CA ILE A 56 -3.08 6.71 -11.14
C ILE A 56 -4.57 7.07 -11.27
N PHE A 57 -5.48 6.17 -10.89
CA PHE A 57 -6.93 6.43 -10.91
C PHE A 57 -7.47 6.95 -9.58
N ASP A 58 -6.61 7.20 -8.61
CA ASP A 58 -7.00 7.73 -7.31
C ASP A 58 -7.66 9.12 -7.42
N GLY A 59 -8.52 9.42 -6.43
CA GLY A 59 -9.21 10.69 -6.33
C GLY A 59 -8.27 11.89 -6.24
N HIS A 60 -7.10 11.71 -5.63
CA HIS A 60 -6.07 12.72 -5.53
C HIS A 60 -5.61 13.21 -6.90
N PHE A 61 -5.33 12.31 -7.84
CA PHE A 61 -5.02 12.67 -9.23
C PHE A 61 -6.23 13.29 -9.92
N ARG A 62 -7.39 12.64 -9.84
CA ARG A 62 -8.58 13.05 -10.60
C ARG A 62 -9.09 14.45 -10.24
N ALA A 63 -8.90 14.88 -9.00
CA ALA A 63 -9.25 16.23 -8.55
C ALA A 63 -8.17 17.26 -8.83
N GLY A 64 -7.01 16.82 -9.33
CA GLY A 64 -5.85 17.67 -9.60
C GLY A 64 -5.95 18.45 -10.92
N ARG A 65 -4.91 19.21 -11.19
CA ARG A 65 -4.76 20.07 -12.37
C ARG A 65 -3.41 19.82 -13.05
N VAL A 66 -3.38 20.07 -14.35
CA VAL A 66 -2.17 20.13 -15.17
C VAL A 66 -2.27 21.40 -16.01
N ASP A 67 -1.27 22.26 -15.98
CA ASP A 67 -1.25 23.54 -16.68
C ASP A 67 -2.52 24.38 -16.40
N ASP A 68 -2.87 24.52 -15.14
CA ASP A 68 -4.06 25.24 -14.63
C ASP A 68 -5.42 24.70 -15.11
N LYS A 69 -5.45 23.57 -15.82
CA LYS A 69 -6.68 22.93 -16.29
C LYS A 69 -7.00 21.67 -15.47
N PRO A 70 -8.27 21.32 -15.29
CA PRO A 70 -8.63 20.04 -14.70
C PRO A 70 -7.90 18.89 -15.39
N ILE A 71 -7.30 17.97 -14.62
CA ILE A 71 -6.56 16.84 -15.19
C ILE A 71 -7.42 16.01 -16.16
N THR A 72 -8.74 15.99 -15.97
CA THR A 72 -9.69 15.30 -16.85
C THR A 72 -9.73 15.85 -18.28
N GLU A 73 -9.17 17.04 -18.51
CA GLU A 73 -9.00 17.66 -19.82
C GLU A 73 -7.62 17.38 -20.43
N ASN A 74 -6.66 16.90 -19.63
CA ASN A 74 -5.32 16.58 -20.10
C ASN A 74 -5.32 15.30 -20.97
N ASP A 75 -4.71 15.37 -22.14
CA ASP A 75 -4.73 14.28 -23.12
C ASP A 75 -3.97 13.04 -22.64
N GLN A 76 -2.86 13.22 -21.92
CA GLN A 76 -2.11 12.09 -21.36
C GLN A 76 -2.96 11.34 -20.32
N TYR A 77 -3.63 12.06 -19.42
CA TYR A 77 -4.51 11.44 -18.43
C TYR A 77 -5.73 10.79 -19.10
N ARG A 78 -6.29 11.40 -20.13
CA ARG A 78 -7.36 10.79 -20.94
C ARG A 78 -6.91 9.49 -21.59
N ALA A 79 -5.68 9.45 -22.13
CA ALA A 79 -5.11 8.24 -22.72
C ALA A 79 -5.00 7.11 -21.68
N LEU A 80 -4.57 7.40 -20.43
CA LEU A 80 -4.53 6.43 -19.34
C LEU A 80 -5.92 5.87 -19.02
N ARG A 81 -6.93 6.73 -18.88
CA ARG A 81 -8.31 6.34 -18.58
C ARG A 81 -9.03 5.64 -19.74
N ASN A 82 -8.55 5.80 -20.95
CA ASN A 82 -9.12 5.20 -22.16
C ASN A 82 -8.36 3.95 -22.60
N CYS A 83 -7.39 3.46 -21.83
CA CYS A 83 -6.75 2.17 -22.07
C CYS A 83 -7.78 1.07 -22.20
N THR A 84 -7.55 0.16 -23.12
CA THR A 84 -8.40 -1.00 -23.38
C THR A 84 -7.58 -2.29 -23.26
N PRO A 85 -8.20 -3.45 -23.10
CA PRO A 85 -7.47 -4.73 -23.14
C PRO A 85 -6.64 -4.95 -24.41
N ALA A 86 -6.95 -4.25 -25.50
CA ALA A 86 -6.21 -4.31 -26.76
C ALA A 86 -4.96 -3.43 -26.77
N ASP A 87 -4.95 -2.36 -25.96
CA ASP A 87 -3.79 -1.45 -25.88
C ASP A 87 -3.69 -0.77 -24.51
N MET A 88 -2.65 -1.13 -23.75
CA MET A 88 -2.31 -0.61 -22.43
C MET A 88 -1.03 0.25 -22.48
N SER A 89 -0.57 0.67 -23.68
CA SER A 89 0.72 1.36 -23.86
C SER A 89 0.83 2.65 -23.08
N ALA A 90 -0.27 3.41 -22.93
CA ALA A 90 -0.27 4.65 -22.14
C ALA A 90 0.07 4.36 -20.67
N LEU A 91 -0.55 3.34 -20.06
CA LEU A 91 -0.24 2.94 -18.68
C LEU A 91 1.19 2.42 -18.56
N LEU A 92 1.67 1.63 -19.53
CA LEU A 92 3.05 1.11 -19.50
C LEU A 92 4.09 2.24 -19.45
N ASN A 93 3.85 3.33 -20.16
CA ASN A 93 4.81 4.43 -20.30
C ASN A 93 4.63 5.57 -19.28
N THR A 94 3.57 5.53 -18.47
CA THR A 94 3.30 6.62 -17.51
C THR A 94 3.16 6.11 -16.06
N ALA A 95 2.44 5.01 -15.85
CA ALA A 95 2.12 4.48 -14.53
C ALA A 95 2.09 2.93 -14.56
N PRO A 96 3.24 2.26 -14.83
CA PRO A 96 3.31 0.81 -14.97
C PRO A 96 2.93 0.06 -13.70
N ALA A 97 2.99 0.70 -12.53
CA ALA A 97 2.51 0.15 -11.28
C ALA A 97 1.05 -0.33 -11.38
N ALA A 98 0.20 0.41 -12.09
CA ALA A 98 -1.18 0.02 -12.33
C ALA A 98 -1.34 -1.34 -13.05
N LEU A 99 -0.42 -1.67 -13.95
CA LEU A 99 -0.41 -2.92 -14.72
C LEU A 99 0.09 -4.11 -13.90
N LEU A 100 1.04 -3.87 -13.00
CA LEU A 100 1.65 -4.91 -12.18
C LEU A 100 0.84 -5.17 -10.90
N PHE A 101 0.53 -4.13 -10.14
CA PHE A 101 -0.11 -4.22 -8.83
C PHE A 101 -1.64 -4.11 -8.89
N GLY A 102 -2.19 -3.90 -10.10
CA GLY A 102 -3.60 -3.74 -10.32
C GLY A 102 -4.08 -2.29 -10.11
N ALA A 103 -5.23 -1.96 -10.67
CA ALA A 103 -5.85 -0.65 -10.50
C ALA A 103 -7.34 -0.70 -10.87
N TRP A 104 -8.10 0.24 -10.33
CA TRP A 104 -9.52 0.35 -10.65
C TRP A 104 -9.99 1.81 -10.69
N ASP A 105 -10.49 2.23 -11.85
CA ASP A 105 -11.17 3.53 -12.03
C ASP A 105 -12.67 3.37 -11.66
N SER A 106 -12.96 3.23 -10.37
CA SER A 106 -14.28 2.86 -9.84
C SER A 106 -15.36 3.93 -10.04
N THR A 107 -14.97 5.19 -10.19
CA THR A 107 -15.88 6.33 -10.19
C THR A 107 -16.27 6.80 -11.60
N ARG A 108 -15.72 6.18 -12.63
CA ARG A 108 -16.06 6.50 -14.01
C ARG A 108 -17.42 5.92 -14.39
N LYS A 109 -18.27 6.71 -15.01
CA LYS A 109 -19.62 6.31 -15.42
C LYS A 109 -19.63 5.14 -16.43
N SER A 110 -18.64 5.14 -17.36
CA SER A 110 -18.50 4.13 -18.42
C SER A 110 -17.03 3.85 -18.72
N ASN A 111 -16.75 2.69 -19.33
CA ASN A 111 -15.38 2.27 -19.70
C ASN A 111 -14.41 2.30 -18.52
N GLN A 112 -14.83 1.72 -17.38
CA GLN A 112 -13.98 1.65 -16.19
C GLN A 112 -12.81 0.70 -16.45
N VAL A 113 -11.58 1.21 -16.31
CA VAL A 113 -10.39 0.37 -16.28
C VAL A 113 -10.38 -0.39 -14.96
N ARG A 114 -10.35 -1.73 -15.03
CA ARG A 114 -10.21 -2.60 -13.88
C ARG A 114 -9.17 -3.67 -14.18
N LEU A 115 -8.03 -3.55 -13.52
CA LEU A 115 -6.89 -4.41 -13.71
C LEU A 115 -6.68 -5.28 -12.46
N ARG A 116 -6.58 -6.58 -12.69
CA ARG A 116 -6.17 -7.51 -11.64
C ARG A 116 -4.66 -7.38 -11.41
N SER A 117 -4.22 -7.48 -10.15
CA SER A 117 -2.79 -7.59 -9.84
C SER A 117 -2.16 -8.79 -10.54
N ALA A 118 -1.05 -8.58 -11.22
CA ALA A 118 -0.21 -9.65 -11.76
C ALA A 118 0.76 -10.20 -10.71
N LEU A 119 1.10 -9.39 -9.71
CA LEU A 119 1.90 -9.78 -8.55
C LEU A 119 1.00 -9.84 -7.30
N VAL A 120 1.17 -10.89 -6.50
CA VAL A 120 0.44 -11.08 -5.24
C VAL A 120 1.38 -11.64 -4.20
N GLY A 121 1.38 -11.08 -3.00
CA GLY A 121 2.12 -11.58 -1.83
C GLY A 121 1.18 -11.77 -0.65
N GLU A 122 1.49 -12.68 0.27
CA GLU A 122 0.76 -12.85 1.53
C GLU A 122 1.62 -13.58 2.57
N ILE A 123 1.33 -13.33 3.84
CA ILE A 123 1.92 -14.08 4.96
C ILE A 123 0.80 -14.80 5.69
N ILE A 124 0.89 -16.11 5.77
CA ILE A 124 -0.08 -16.98 6.46
C ILE A 124 0.59 -17.75 7.58
N GLY A 125 -0.11 -17.89 8.70
CA GLY A 125 0.25 -18.77 9.79
C GLY A 125 -0.54 -20.07 9.73
N VAL A 126 0.15 -21.20 9.69
CA VAL A 126 -0.46 -22.51 9.91
C VAL A 126 -0.55 -22.74 11.42
N LEU A 127 -1.77 -22.88 11.92
CA LEU A 127 -1.99 -23.04 13.35
C LEU A 127 -1.23 -24.23 13.92
N ALA A 128 -0.78 -24.10 15.17
CA ALA A 128 -0.23 -25.21 15.93
C ALA A 128 -1.28 -26.33 16.04
N ASP A 129 -0.80 -27.56 16.22
CA ASP A 129 -1.65 -28.74 16.19
C ASP A 129 -2.84 -28.59 17.13
N GLN A 130 -4.02 -28.83 16.55
CA GLN A 130 -5.26 -28.96 17.27
C GLN A 130 -5.50 -30.45 17.49
N GLU A 131 -5.92 -30.81 18.70
CA GLU A 131 -6.38 -32.17 18.96
C GLU A 131 -7.56 -32.53 18.07
N PRO A 132 -7.70 -33.80 17.63
CA PRO A 132 -8.89 -34.22 16.89
C PRO A 132 -10.17 -33.86 17.65
N GLY A 133 -11.12 -33.23 16.94
CA GLY A 133 -12.34 -32.70 17.54
C GLY A 133 -12.24 -31.26 18.07
N ALA A 134 -11.11 -30.61 17.91
CA ALA A 134 -10.90 -29.22 18.31
C ALA A 134 -11.05 -28.21 17.14
N GLU A 135 -11.67 -28.64 16.04
CA GLU A 135 -11.78 -27.86 14.80
C GLU A 135 -12.48 -26.50 15.00
N HIS A 136 -13.27 -26.35 16.06
CA HIS A 136 -13.95 -25.12 16.40
C HIS A 136 -13.32 -24.34 17.56
N ARG A 137 -12.23 -24.85 18.13
CA ARG A 137 -11.52 -24.12 19.19
C ARG A 137 -10.52 -23.17 18.57
N GLN A 138 -10.56 -21.91 19.00
CA GLN A 138 -9.50 -20.95 18.66
C GLN A 138 -8.16 -21.50 19.16
N ALA A 139 -7.11 -21.37 18.33
CA ALA A 139 -5.75 -21.70 18.76
C ALA A 139 -5.44 -21.01 20.10
N ARG A 140 -4.71 -21.72 20.97
CA ARG A 140 -4.35 -21.16 22.29
C ARG A 140 -3.67 -19.81 22.09
N ARG A 141 -4.22 -18.79 22.72
CA ARG A 141 -3.59 -17.49 22.82
C ARG A 141 -2.43 -17.61 23.77
N GLY A 142 -1.22 -17.37 23.30
CA GLY A 142 -0.03 -17.36 24.12
C GLY A 142 0.30 -15.96 24.62
N GLY A 143 0.88 -15.88 25.80
CA GLY A 143 1.46 -14.68 26.36
C GLY A 143 0.47 -13.77 27.09
N ALA A 144 0.94 -13.20 28.18
CA ALA A 144 0.31 -12.07 28.85
C ALA A 144 1.19 -10.85 28.58
N ARG A 145 0.58 -9.74 28.18
CA ARG A 145 1.27 -8.46 28.12
C ARG A 145 1.39 -7.95 29.57
N VAL A 146 2.61 -7.78 30.03
CA VAL A 146 2.93 -7.21 31.34
C VAL A 146 3.69 -5.91 31.10
N ASP A 147 2.94 -4.84 30.83
CA ASP A 147 3.53 -3.51 30.66
C ASP A 147 3.18 -2.65 31.86
N ALA A 148 4.09 -1.78 32.25
CA ALA A 148 3.76 -0.69 33.15
C ALA A 148 2.84 0.30 32.41
N VAL A 149 1.61 0.39 32.82
CA VAL A 149 0.59 1.25 32.20
C VAL A 149 0.19 2.33 33.19
N ALA A 150 0.26 3.59 32.78
CA ALA A 150 -0.28 4.67 33.57
C ALA A 150 -1.81 4.48 33.74
N ALA A 151 -2.34 4.82 34.91
CA ALA A 151 -3.77 4.73 35.15
C ALA A 151 -4.54 5.71 34.25
N SER A 152 -5.73 5.28 33.80
CA SER A 152 -6.63 6.20 33.08
C SER A 152 -7.07 7.33 33.99
N VAL A 153 -7.02 8.55 33.47
CA VAL A 153 -7.36 9.75 34.21
C VAL A 153 -8.85 10.08 34.03
N LYS A 154 -9.52 10.35 35.13
CA LYS A 154 -10.90 10.89 35.16
C LYS A 154 -10.89 12.19 35.92
N LEU A 155 -11.36 13.26 35.31
CA LEU A 155 -11.29 14.61 35.81
C LEU A 155 -12.70 15.13 36.25
N ALA A 156 -12.71 16.05 37.18
CA ALA A 156 -13.90 16.84 37.44
C ALA A 156 -14.22 17.73 36.23
N PRO A 157 -15.49 18.12 35.99
CA PRO A 157 -15.87 18.94 34.85
C PRO A 157 -15.04 20.20 34.70
N LYS A 158 -14.74 20.91 35.81
CA LYS A 158 -13.91 22.11 35.80
C LYS A 158 -12.48 21.88 35.34
N ASP A 159 -11.86 20.78 35.78
CA ASP A 159 -10.49 20.45 35.41
C ASP A 159 -10.43 19.97 33.95
N MET A 160 -11.47 19.26 33.51
CA MET A 160 -11.61 18.86 32.10
C MET A 160 -11.76 20.09 31.19
N GLU A 161 -12.58 21.08 31.59
CA GLU A 161 -12.75 22.32 30.82
C GLU A 161 -11.42 23.08 30.69
N SER A 162 -10.66 23.18 31.79
CA SER A 162 -9.33 23.80 31.74
C SER A 162 -8.43 23.13 30.74
N LEU A 163 -8.33 21.78 30.78
CA LEU A 163 -7.48 21.04 29.85
C LEU A 163 -7.92 21.13 28.37
N VAL A 164 -9.24 21.16 28.13
CA VAL A 164 -9.76 21.34 26.77
C VAL A 164 -9.42 22.73 26.25
N ASN A 165 -9.50 23.76 27.06
CA ASN A 165 -9.16 25.13 26.69
C ASN A 165 -7.64 25.26 26.41
N ASP A 166 -6.81 24.66 27.27
CA ASP A 166 -5.35 24.69 27.12
C ASP A 166 -4.87 23.97 25.87
N GLN A 167 -5.61 22.98 25.40
CA GLN A 167 -5.27 22.14 24.25
C GLN A 167 -6.13 22.44 23.00
N GLU A 168 -6.97 23.48 23.03
CA GLU A 168 -7.94 23.74 21.96
C GLU A 168 -7.28 23.90 20.58
N ALA A 169 -6.09 24.48 20.54
CA ALA A 169 -5.33 24.66 19.28
C ALA A 169 -4.81 23.34 18.68
N GLU A 170 -4.68 22.29 19.50
CA GLU A 170 -4.15 20.98 19.10
C GLU A 170 -5.26 19.94 18.88
N LEU A 171 -6.46 20.21 19.35
CA LEU A 171 -7.60 19.30 19.26
C LEU A 171 -8.42 19.58 18.00
N SER A 172 -8.97 18.51 17.39
CA SER A 172 -9.93 18.70 16.31
C SER A 172 -11.19 19.43 16.79
N PRO A 173 -11.82 20.28 15.95
CA PRO A 173 -13.04 21.01 16.33
C PRO A 173 -14.18 20.11 16.80
N GLY A 174 -14.32 18.91 16.22
CA GLY A 174 -15.29 17.90 16.62
C GLY A 174 -15.03 17.38 18.03
N ASN A 175 -13.79 17.09 18.36
CA ASN A 175 -13.38 16.66 19.71
C ASN A 175 -13.61 17.76 20.74
N VAL A 176 -13.26 19.01 20.45
CA VAL A 176 -13.53 20.16 21.32
C VAL A 176 -15.03 20.30 21.58
N GLY A 177 -15.84 20.26 20.52
CA GLY A 177 -17.30 20.36 20.61
C GLY A 177 -17.92 19.22 21.41
N ALA A 178 -17.48 17.99 21.18
CA ALA A 178 -17.96 16.82 21.93
C ALA A 178 -17.62 16.92 23.41
N ARG A 179 -16.39 17.30 23.76
CA ARG A 179 -15.97 17.47 25.16
C ARG A 179 -16.72 18.59 25.85
N ARG A 180 -16.88 19.75 25.23
CA ARG A 180 -17.66 20.86 25.80
C ARG A 180 -19.13 20.47 26.04
N ASN A 181 -19.73 19.67 25.18
CA ASN A 181 -21.07 19.14 25.33
C ASN A 181 -21.16 18.14 26.50
N GLU A 182 -20.17 17.29 26.67
CA GLU A 182 -20.09 16.34 27.78
C GLU A 182 -19.93 17.06 29.11
N ILE A 183 -19.04 18.04 29.18
CA ILE A 183 -18.84 18.89 30.37
C ILE A 183 -20.14 19.60 30.79
N LYS A 184 -20.85 20.19 29.81
CA LYS A 184 -22.13 20.87 30.06
C LYS A 184 -23.22 19.95 30.63
N LYS A 185 -23.22 18.67 30.24
CA LYS A 185 -24.20 17.67 30.70
C LYS A 185 -23.79 16.99 31.99
N ALA A 186 -22.56 17.12 32.40
CA ALA A 186 -22.04 16.46 33.60
C ALA A 186 -22.53 17.12 34.89
N LYS A 187 -22.85 16.30 35.89
CA LYS A 187 -23.13 16.79 37.25
C LYS A 187 -21.81 17.25 37.88
N ALA A 188 -21.91 18.14 38.89
CA ALA A 188 -20.73 18.72 39.54
C ALA A 188 -19.80 17.69 40.21
N ASP A 189 -20.33 16.57 40.64
CA ASP A 189 -19.60 15.44 41.23
C ASP A 189 -19.15 14.37 40.22
N ALA A 190 -19.48 14.55 38.94
CA ALA A 190 -19.10 13.61 37.89
C ALA A 190 -17.58 13.55 37.69
N ARG A 191 -17.14 12.42 37.16
CA ARG A 191 -15.76 12.23 36.70
C ARG A 191 -15.78 11.86 35.19
N ILE A 192 -15.24 12.74 34.37
CA ILE A 192 -15.20 12.61 32.92
C ILE A 192 -13.88 11.94 32.53
N SER A 193 -13.93 10.95 31.66
CA SER A 193 -12.72 10.29 31.13
C SER A 193 -11.91 11.25 30.25
N ALA A 194 -10.63 11.36 30.53
CA ALA A 194 -9.69 12.16 29.73
C ALA A 194 -8.97 11.35 28.63
N SER A 195 -9.48 10.17 28.28
CA SER A 195 -8.88 9.28 27.27
C SER A 195 -8.76 9.95 25.91
N THR A 196 -9.74 10.76 25.51
CA THR A 196 -9.72 11.51 24.24
C THR A 196 -8.73 12.69 24.23
N LEU A 197 -8.19 13.06 25.37
CA LEU A 197 -7.06 13.99 25.50
C LEU A 197 -5.70 13.25 25.64
N GLY A 198 -5.65 11.97 25.26
CA GLY A 198 -4.45 11.15 25.37
C GLY A 198 -4.14 10.65 26.80
N LEU A 199 -5.01 10.90 27.78
CA LEU A 199 -4.83 10.52 29.19
C LEU A 199 -5.60 9.22 29.54
N GLY A 200 -5.87 8.41 28.54
CA GLY A 200 -6.42 7.08 28.70
C GLY A 200 -5.32 6.03 28.77
N SER A 201 -5.61 4.91 29.39
CA SER A 201 -4.80 3.71 29.25
C SER A 201 -5.68 2.52 28.92
N ILE A 202 -5.15 1.65 28.07
CA ILE A 202 -5.80 0.38 27.75
C ILE A 202 -5.09 -0.69 28.58
N PRO A 203 -5.77 -1.25 29.59
CA PRO A 203 -5.15 -2.31 30.39
C PRO A 203 -4.87 -3.54 29.53
N PRO A 204 -3.88 -4.35 29.87
CA PRO A 204 -3.62 -5.60 29.18
C PRO A 204 -4.86 -6.49 29.15
N SER A 205 -5.28 -6.91 27.96
CA SER A 205 -6.40 -7.84 27.77
C SER A 205 -5.93 -9.07 27.02
N LEU A 206 -6.29 -10.24 27.53
CA LEU A 206 -6.02 -11.52 26.87
C LEU A 206 -7.10 -11.87 25.82
N GLU A 207 -8.24 -11.17 25.83
CA GLU A 207 -9.37 -11.51 24.98
C GLU A 207 -9.20 -11.01 23.56
N GLU A 208 -8.63 -9.82 23.37
CA GLU A 208 -8.53 -9.16 22.06
C GLU A 208 -7.10 -9.08 21.50
N THR A 209 -6.07 -9.11 22.35
CA THR A 209 -4.67 -8.93 21.97
C THR A 209 -3.82 -10.18 22.06
N GLY A 210 -4.43 -11.35 22.24
CA GLY A 210 -3.71 -12.60 22.38
C GLY A 210 -3.02 -13.02 21.07
N ALA A 211 -1.79 -13.53 21.19
CA ALA A 211 -1.07 -14.13 20.08
C ALA A 211 -1.68 -15.48 19.68
N VAL A 212 -1.50 -15.87 18.43
CA VAL A 212 -1.90 -17.17 17.90
C VAL A 212 -0.66 -18.03 17.71
N ALA A 213 -0.68 -19.24 18.29
CA ALA A 213 0.42 -20.20 18.13
C ALA A 213 0.40 -20.79 16.72
N CYS A 214 1.46 -20.60 15.96
CA CYS A 214 1.67 -21.17 14.64
C CYS A 214 2.79 -22.20 14.67
N ARG A 215 2.57 -23.37 14.05
CA ARG A 215 3.63 -24.36 13.82
C ARG A 215 4.52 -23.98 12.64
N ARG A 216 4.00 -23.17 11.72
CA ARG A 216 4.70 -22.70 10.53
C ARG A 216 4.11 -21.37 10.09
N ILE A 217 4.97 -20.45 9.70
CA ILE A 217 4.58 -19.21 9.04
C ILE A 217 5.17 -19.24 7.62
N ILE A 218 4.36 -18.91 6.64
CA ILE A 218 4.73 -18.98 5.22
C ILE A 218 4.49 -17.61 4.60
N ARG A 219 5.55 -16.99 4.06
CA ARG A 219 5.45 -15.86 3.15
C ARG A 219 5.51 -16.38 1.72
N SER A 220 4.61 -15.95 0.88
CA SER A 220 4.55 -16.40 -0.51
C SER A 220 4.30 -15.24 -1.46
N TRP A 221 4.93 -15.31 -2.63
CA TRP A 221 4.72 -14.41 -3.74
C TRP A 221 4.30 -15.20 -4.98
N VAL A 222 3.39 -14.64 -5.77
CA VAL A 222 2.99 -15.19 -7.05
C VAL A 222 3.02 -14.10 -8.11
N LEU A 223 3.91 -14.24 -9.08
CA LEU A 223 3.91 -13.43 -10.29
C LEU A 223 3.17 -14.20 -11.40
N SER A 224 1.96 -13.75 -11.73
CA SER A 224 1.08 -14.43 -12.68
C SER A 224 1.42 -14.09 -14.14
N LEU A 225 2.16 -14.96 -14.80
CA LEU A 225 2.42 -14.82 -16.22
C LEU A 225 1.13 -14.95 -17.06
N ALA A 226 0.12 -15.68 -16.57
CA ALA A 226 -1.19 -15.74 -17.21
C ALA A 226 -1.90 -14.38 -17.19
N THR A 227 -1.82 -13.64 -16.09
CA THR A 227 -2.35 -12.27 -16.01
C THR A 227 -1.59 -11.32 -16.95
N LEU A 228 -0.27 -11.39 -16.97
CA LEU A 228 0.53 -10.57 -17.89
C LEU A 228 0.20 -10.86 -19.36
N ARG A 229 -0.08 -12.10 -19.73
CA ARG A 229 -0.47 -12.47 -21.12
C ARG A 229 -1.81 -11.88 -21.56
N GLN A 230 -2.68 -11.45 -20.63
CA GLN A 230 -3.92 -10.76 -20.98
C GLN A 230 -3.68 -9.29 -21.37
N LEU A 231 -2.55 -8.73 -21.00
CA LEU A 231 -2.20 -7.35 -21.36
C LEU A 231 -1.67 -7.30 -22.80
N ARG A 232 -2.19 -6.35 -23.57
CA ARG A 232 -1.72 -6.07 -24.93
C ARG A 232 -1.28 -4.62 -25.03
N PHE A 233 -0.34 -4.39 -25.95
CA PHE A 233 0.29 -3.11 -26.22
C PHE A 233 0.27 -2.86 -27.73
N GLY A 234 -0.95 -2.89 -28.29
CA GLY A 234 -1.21 -2.85 -29.72
C GLY A 234 -1.15 -4.24 -30.38
N THR A 235 -0.98 -4.25 -31.70
CA THR A 235 -1.08 -5.46 -32.56
C THR A 235 0.25 -6.16 -32.79
N ASP A 236 1.39 -5.51 -32.51
CA ASP A 236 2.72 -6.09 -32.72
C ASP A 236 3.08 -7.06 -31.58
N GLU A 237 3.23 -8.35 -31.94
CA GLU A 237 3.52 -9.38 -30.93
C GLU A 237 4.92 -9.24 -30.32
N LYS A 238 5.92 -8.71 -31.06
CA LYS A 238 7.25 -8.46 -30.49
C LYS A 238 7.18 -7.39 -29.41
N LYS A 239 6.40 -6.34 -29.62
CA LYS A 239 6.11 -5.29 -28.60
C LYS A 239 5.38 -5.87 -27.40
N ASN A 240 4.37 -6.70 -27.64
CA ASN A 240 3.62 -7.38 -26.58
C ASN A 240 4.53 -8.25 -25.70
N VAL A 241 5.41 -9.03 -26.29
CA VAL A 241 6.37 -9.89 -25.57
C VAL A 241 7.34 -9.04 -24.73
N ALA A 242 7.92 -7.99 -25.33
CA ALA A 242 8.88 -7.13 -24.64
C ALA A 242 8.23 -6.36 -23.47
N ALA A 243 7.01 -5.84 -23.63
CA ALA A 243 6.27 -5.16 -22.58
C ALA A 243 5.92 -6.09 -21.40
N ARG A 244 5.48 -7.30 -21.70
CA ARG A 244 5.20 -8.33 -20.68
C ARG A 244 6.45 -8.78 -19.95
N ALA A 245 7.58 -8.90 -20.65
CA ALA A 245 8.88 -9.20 -20.05
C ALA A 245 9.36 -8.06 -19.15
N LEU A 246 9.15 -6.80 -19.56
CA LEU A 246 9.45 -5.63 -18.76
C LEU A 246 8.63 -5.59 -17.45
N LEU A 247 7.33 -5.85 -17.53
CA LEU A 247 6.47 -5.94 -16.34
C LEU A 247 6.84 -7.13 -15.45
N ALA A 248 7.25 -8.27 -16.03
CA ALA A 248 7.73 -9.40 -15.25
C ALA A 248 9.05 -9.07 -14.52
N ALA A 249 9.97 -8.39 -15.20
CA ALA A 249 11.22 -7.92 -14.58
C ALA A 249 10.96 -6.90 -13.47
N LEU A 250 10.02 -5.98 -13.65
CA LEU A 250 9.56 -5.08 -12.59
C LEU A 250 8.99 -5.84 -11.40
N GLY A 251 8.18 -6.88 -11.63
CA GLY A 251 7.62 -7.71 -10.56
C GLY A 251 8.70 -8.46 -9.77
N LEU A 252 9.70 -9.02 -10.46
CA LEU A 252 10.83 -9.68 -9.81
C LEU A 252 11.71 -8.68 -9.04
N ASN A 253 11.87 -7.47 -9.56
CA ASN A 253 12.59 -6.39 -8.87
C ASN A 253 11.85 -5.96 -7.60
N ALA A 254 10.53 -5.81 -7.68
CA ALA A 254 9.68 -5.47 -6.54
C ALA A 254 9.78 -6.54 -5.43
N ILE A 255 9.73 -7.83 -5.77
CA ILE A 255 9.92 -8.92 -4.83
C ILE A 255 11.30 -8.85 -4.18
N ALA A 256 12.37 -8.78 -4.96
CA ALA A 256 13.73 -8.75 -4.44
C ALA A 256 13.97 -7.58 -3.48
N ARG A 257 13.37 -6.42 -3.74
CA ARG A 257 13.43 -5.26 -2.85
C ARG A 257 12.60 -5.46 -1.58
N ALA A 258 11.37 -5.97 -1.71
CA ALA A 258 10.49 -6.24 -0.57
C ALA A 258 11.03 -7.35 0.35
N GLU A 259 11.81 -8.30 -0.20
CA GLU A 259 12.45 -9.38 0.56
C GLU A 259 13.71 -8.92 1.32
N ARG A 260 14.24 -7.72 1.03
CA ARG A 260 15.45 -7.22 1.70
C ARG A 260 15.22 -6.94 3.18
N GLU A 261 14.02 -6.49 3.52
CA GLU A 261 13.63 -6.15 4.88
C GLU A 261 12.13 -6.40 5.07
N LEU A 262 11.78 -7.09 6.16
CA LEU A 262 10.39 -7.37 6.48
C LEU A 262 9.98 -6.56 7.72
N TYR A 263 9.19 -5.52 7.49
CA TYR A 263 8.47 -4.82 8.54
C TYR A 263 6.98 -5.10 8.40
N ILE A 264 6.37 -5.70 9.41
CA ILE A 264 4.94 -5.99 9.45
C ILE A 264 4.27 -5.24 10.59
N ARG A 265 3.00 -4.85 10.38
CA ARG A 265 2.21 -4.16 11.39
C ARG A 265 1.68 -5.10 12.47
N ALA A 266 1.69 -6.41 12.23
CA ALA A 266 1.42 -7.41 13.25
C ALA A 266 2.47 -7.30 14.36
N ASN A 267 2.07 -7.53 15.61
CA ASN A 267 2.95 -7.40 16.76
C ASN A 267 3.89 -8.62 16.88
N CYS A 268 4.66 -8.88 15.83
CA CYS A 268 5.68 -9.93 15.79
C CYS A 268 6.77 -9.57 14.76
N ASP A 269 7.98 -10.00 15.04
CA ASP A 269 9.11 -9.93 14.12
C ASP A 269 9.37 -11.35 13.57
N LEU A 270 9.54 -11.44 12.26
CA LEU A 270 9.76 -12.69 11.55
C LEU A 270 11.13 -12.68 10.88
N ILE A 271 11.84 -13.78 10.98
CA ILE A 271 13.07 -14.04 10.25
C ILE A 271 12.93 -15.31 9.41
N GLU A 272 13.67 -15.38 8.32
CA GLU A 272 13.67 -16.55 7.44
C GLU A 272 14.29 -17.75 8.13
N SER A 273 13.61 -18.90 8.08
CA SER A 273 14.13 -20.18 8.59
C SER A 273 14.96 -20.94 7.54
N ALA A 274 14.80 -20.60 6.27
CA ALA A 274 15.53 -21.17 5.13
C ALA A 274 15.47 -20.19 3.94
N ALA A 275 16.35 -20.37 2.97
CA ALA A 275 16.32 -19.63 1.72
C ALA A 275 14.98 -19.80 1.00
N PRO A 276 14.45 -18.74 0.36
CA PRO A 276 13.19 -18.83 -0.38
C PRO A 276 13.33 -19.80 -1.57
N VAL A 277 12.25 -20.53 -1.85
CA VAL A 277 12.16 -21.46 -2.98
C VAL A 277 11.44 -20.73 -4.13
N VAL A 278 12.14 -20.56 -5.24
CA VAL A 278 11.59 -19.91 -6.44
C VAL A 278 11.29 -20.96 -7.50
N THR A 279 10.04 -21.06 -7.94
CA THR A 279 9.60 -22.01 -8.95
C THR A 279 8.85 -21.33 -10.08
N LEU A 280 9.06 -21.81 -11.31
CA LEU A 280 8.17 -21.57 -12.43
C LEU A 280 7.28 -22.79 -12.59
N ASP A 281 6.01 -22.64 -12.23
CA ASP A 281 5.02 -23.69 -12.40
C ASP A 281 4.61 -23.81 -13.86
N GLN A 282 4.71 -25.01 -14.38
CA GLN A 282 4.37 -25.37 -15.76
C GLN A 282 3.11 -26.24 -15.78
N ARG A 283 2.64 -26.57 -16.95
CA ARG A 283 1.49 -27.47 -17.10
C ARG A 283 1.86 -28.88 -16.64
N PHE A 284 0.83 -29.66 -16.31
CA PHE A 284 0.94 -31.05 -15.88
C PHE A 284 1.76 -31.29 -14.59
N GLY A 285 1.88 -30.24 -13.75
CA GLY A 285 2.58 -30.34 -12.48
C GLY A 285 4.12 -30.22 -12.57
N GLU A 286 4.64 -29.97 -13.74
CA GLU A 286 6.07 -29.72 -13.92
C GLU A 286 6.48 -28.39 -13.28
N LYS A 287 7.69 -28.36 -12.71
CA LYS A 287 8.26 -27.18 -12.04
C LYS A 287 9.71 -27.00 -12.45
N LYS A 288 10.08 -25.77 -12.74
CA LYS A 288 11.48 -25.37 -12.92
C LYS A 288 11.89 -24.50 -11.74
N THR A 289 12.93 -24.91 -11.01
CA THR A 289 13.46 -24.19 -9.87
C THR A 289 14.54 -23.21 -10.29
N PHE A 290 14.59 -22.05 -9.66
CA PHE A 290 15.57 -21.00 -9.84
C PHE A 290 16.14 -20.57 -8.49
N ALA A 291 17.34 -20.00 -8.51
CA ALA A 291 17.86 -19.30 -7.34
C ALA A 291 17.07 -18.00 -7.10
N PRO A 292 16.84 -17.60 -5.85
CA PRO A 292 16.28 -16.29 -5.55
C PRO A 292 17.20 -15.19 -6.05
N LEU A 293 16.60 -14.09 -6.56
CA LEU A 293 17.36 -12.96 -7.06
C LEU A 293 17.74 -12.03 -5.90
N THR A 294 19.00 -11.61 -5.88
CA THR A 294 19.40 -10.45 -5.08
C THR A 294 18.89 -9.16 -5.73
N VAL A 295 18.77 -8.06 -4.97
CA VAL A 295 18.38 -6.75 -5.51
C VAL A 295 19.25 -6.37 -6.72
N LYS A 296 20.58 -6.55 -6.61
CA LYS A 296 21.51 -6.25 -7.70
C LYS A 296 21.22 -7.05 -8.99
N GLN A 297 20.91 -8.33 -8.87
CA GLN A 297 20.54 -9.17 -10.03
C GLN A 297 19.19 -8.78 -10.61
N ALA A 298 18.22 -8.45 -9.75
CA ALA A 298 16.91 -7.99 -10.17
C ALA A 298 16.99 -6.61 -10.86
N ASP A 299 17.84 -5.71 -10.38
CA ASP A 299 18.12 -4.41 -11.02
C ASP A 299 18.73 -4.61 -12.42
N GLN A 300 19.72 -5.47 -12.56
CA GLN A 300 20.31 -5.79 -13.86
C GLN A 300 19.26 -6.34 -14.83
N LEU A 301 18.43 -7.28 -14.37
CA LEU A 301 17.34 -7.84 -15.16
C LEU A 301 16.34 -6.77 -15.62
N LEU A 302 15.96 -5.85 -14.73
CA LEU A 302 15.05 -4.75 -15.04
C LEU A 302 15.68 -3.79 -16.06
N LEU A 303 16.94 -3.40 -15.88
CA LEU A 303 17.66 -2.53 -16.81
C LEU A 303 17.78 -3.15 -18.21
N GLU A 304 18.06 -4.46 -18.31
CA GLU A 304 18.06 -5.18 -19.59
C GLU A 304 16.66 -5.20 -20.23
N ALA A 305 15.62 -5.44 -19.44
CA ALA A 305 14.24 -5.42 -19.95
C ALA A 305 13.83 -4.02 -20.43
N ILE A 306 14.22 -2.95 -19.73
CA ILE A 306 14.03 -1.56 -20.18
C ILE A 306 14.70 -1.33 -21.53
N LYS A 307 15.97 -1.74 -21.65
CA LYS A 307 16.73 -1.62 -22.91
C LYS A 307 16.04 -2.35 -24.06
N LYS A 308 15.60 -3.59 -23.83
CA LYS A 308 14.89 -4.39 -24.84
C LYS A 308 13.55 -3.78 -25.25
N ALA A 309 12.78 -3.26 -24.30
CA ALA A 309 11.51 -2.59 -24.58
C ALA A 309 11.72 -1.32 -25.44
N LYS A 310 12.80 -0.58 -25.19
CA LYS A 310 13.19 0.59 -25.99
C LYS A 310 13.63 0.18 -27.40
N GLU A 311 14.43 -0.86 -27.55
CA GLU A 311 14.90 -1.37 -28.85
C GLU A 311 13.73 -1.76 -29.78
N VAL A 312 12.66 -2.34 -29.23
CA VAL A 312 11.47 -2.70 -30.02
C VAL A 312 10.44 -1.57 -30.10
N GLY A 313 10.69 -0.45 -29.44
CA GLY A 313 9.83 0.75 -29.48
C GLY A 313 8.48 0.56 -28.80
N VAL A 314 8.40 -0.18 -27.68
CA VAL A 314 7.16 -0.34 -26.89
C VAL A 314 7.18 0.51 -25.63
N ALA A 315 8.33 0.73 -25.03
CA ALA A 315 8.51 1.59 -23.87
C ALA A 315 9.89 2.24 -23.87
N ASP A 316 9.97 3.46 -23.37
CA ASP A 316 11.23 4.20 -23.14
C ASP A 316 11.25 4.72 -21.70
N TRP A 317 11.53 3.82 -20.75
CA TRP A 317 11.60 4.17 -19.34
C TRP A 317 12.93 4.86 -19.01
N ASN A 318 12.83 6.12 -18.61
CA ASN A 318 13.98 6.94 -18.23
C ASN A 318 13.72 7.77 -16.97
N GLY A 319 12.71 7.36 -16.15
CA GLY A 319 12.35 8.03 -14.91
C GLY A 319 11.37 9.20 -15.09
N GLN A 320 10.69 9.27 -16.23
CA GLN A 320 9.72 10.32 -16.49
C GLN A 320 8.61 10.33 -15.43
N THR A 321 8.26 11.51 -14.98
CA THR A 321 7.22 11.74 -13.98
C THR A 321 6.07 12.53 -14.60
N PHE A 322 4.86 12.01 -14.47
CA PHE A 322 3.65 12.74 -14.81
C PHE A 322 3.22 13.54 -13.58
N ASN A 323 3.52 14.85 -13.61
CA ASN A 323 3.26 15.74 -12.49
C ASN A 323 1.85 16.31 -12.54
N VAL A 324 1.18 16.29 -11.40
CA VAL A 324 -0.18 16.81 -11.20
C VAL A 324 -0.18 17.75 -10.01
N GLU A 325 -0.74 18.93 -10.16
CA GLU A 325 -0.98 19.82 -9.04
C GLU A 325 -2.25 19.40 -8.31
N GLY A 326 -2.11 19.07 -7.03
CA GLY A 326 -3.21 18.60 -6.18
C GLY A 326 -4.18 19.73 -5.83
N ASN A 327 -5.45 19.40 -5.68
CA ASN A 327 -6.45 20.37 -5.22
C ASN A 327 -6.26 20.66 -3.73
N PRO A 328 -5.90 21.90 -3.32
CA PRO A 328 -5.59 22.22 -1.92
C PRO A 328 -6.73 21.90 -0.95
N SER A 329 -7.99 21.95 -1.41
CA SER A 329 -9.14 21.65 -0.55
C SER A 329 -9.16 20.20 -0.04
N ILE A 330 -8.49 19.28 -0.72
CA ILE A 330 -8.42 17.87 -0.28
C ILE A 330 -7.60 17.75 1.02
N ILE A 331 -6.42 18.37 1.05
CA ILE A 331 -5.55 18.34 2.25
C ILE A 331 -6.10 19.25 3.36
N ALA A 332 -6.60 20.44 3.00
CA ALA A 332 -7.14 21.37 3.99
C ALA A 332 -8.35 20.83 4.75
N ASN A 333 -9.11 19.91 4.15
CA ASN A 333 -10.28 19.28 4.75
C ASN A 333 -10.06 17.81 5.13
N ALA A 334 -8.83 17.31 5.01
CA ALA A 334 -8.48 15.99 5.53
C ALA A 334 -8.46 16.07 7.05
N THR A 335 -9.55 15.65 7.69
CA THR A 335 -9.64 15.54 9.14
C THR A 335 -9.37 14.10 9.57
N ALA A 336 -8.69 13.91 10.70
CA ALA A 336 -8.44 12.60 11.27
C ALA A 336 -9.71 11.96 11.90
N GLU A 337 -10.89 12.52 11.64
CA GLU A 337 -12.14 12.15 12.31
C GLU A 337 -12.82 10.89 11.75
N ASP A 338 -12.39 10.37 10.61
CA ASP A 338 -13.04 9.23 9.94
C ASP A 338 -12.23 7.91 10.04
N ALA A 339 -11.31 7.82 10.99
CA ALA A 339 -10.67 6.55 11.33
C ALA A 339 -11.44 5.88 12.50
N GLU A 340 -12.65 5.37 12.19
CA GLU A 340 -13.31 4.34 12.98
C GLU A 340 -12.78 2.94 12.67
#